data_193b795796ccdb0acdea18b809a7078b
#
_entry.id   193b795796ccdb0acdea18b809a7078b
#
_cell.length_a   1.000
_cell.length_b   1.000
_cell.length_c   1.000
_cell.angle_alpha   90.00
_cell.angle_beta   90.00
_cell.angle_gamma   90.00
#
_symmetry.space_group_name_H-M   'P 1'
#
loop_
_entity.id
_entity.type
_entity.pdbx_description
1 polymer ?
#
loop_
_entity_poly.entity_id
_entity_poly.type
_entity_poly.pdbx_seq_one_letter_code
_entity_poly.pdbx_strand_id
1 'polypeptide(L)'
;VKIALENVHKSYGARAIVSRVSLSVAQGEIVGLLGPNGAGKTTTFYIATGLEKPNQGSVWLNDQDITLLPIHRRARLGIGYLAQEPSVFRHLTVRENLLLVMEQTEVPRREWNSRIDFLLQEFRLEKVAHTLGIQVSGGERRRTELARALAIGREGPKFLLLDEPFAGVDPIAISEIQQIVARLRDRQIGILITDHNVRETLAITDRAYIMRDGQILASGSSEELYSNPLVRQYYLGDNFQL
;
A
#
# COMPACT_ATOMS: atom_id res chain seq x y z
N VAL A 1 -8.79 -5.23 -14.13
CA VAL A 1 -7.54 -4.45 -14.16
C VAL A 1 -6.60 -5.03 -13.10
N LYS A 2 -5.32 -5.18 -13.43
CA LYS A 2 -4.30 -5.69 -12.49
C LYS A 2 -2.98 -4.93 -12.59
N ILE A 3 -2.25 -4.86 -11.48
CA ILE A 3 -0.82 -4.57 -11.47
C ILE A 3 -0.08 -5.91 -11.39
N ALA A 4 0.98 -6.08 -12.17
CA ALA A 4 1.82 -7.28 -12.13
C ALA A 4 3.31 -6.89 -12.16
N LEU A 5 4.10 -7.55 -11.33
CA LEU A 5 5.55 -7.61 -11.42
C LEU A 5 5.91 -8.95 -12.06
N GLU A 6 6.78 -8.93 -13.06
CA GLU A 6 7.17 -10.15 -13.78
C GLU A 6 8.70 -10.30 -13.77
N ASN A 7 9.15 -11.37 -13.09
CA ASN A 7 10.56 -11.74 -12.99
C ASN A 7 11.48 -10.59 -12.59
N VAL A 8 11.03 -9.71 -11.69
CA VAL A 8 11.81 -8.54 -11.28
C VAL A 8 13.07 -8.97 -10.52
N HIS A 9 14.17 -8.33 -10.86
CA HIS A 9 15.47 -8.50 -10.22
C HIS A 9 16.04 -7.15 -9.82
N LYS A 10 16.62 -7.07 -8.63
CA LYS A 10 17.29 -5.87 -8.13
C LYS A 10 18.51 -6.22 -7.30
N SER A 11 19.63 -5.58 -7.63
CA SER A 11 20.89 -5.67 -6.89
C SER A 11 21.40 -4.27 -6.55
N TYR A 12 22.08 -4.16 -5.43
CA TYR A 12 22.87 -3.00 -5.04
C TYR A 12 24.34 -3.43 -4.95
N GLY A 13 25.16 -2.96 -5.91
CA GLY A 13 26.49 -3.48 -6.10
C GLY A 13 26.47 -4.98 -6.41
N ALA A 14 27.25 -5.77 -5.68
CA ALA A 14 27.30 -7.23 -5.83
C ALA A 14 26.18 -7.99 -5.09
N ARG A 15 25.37 -7.30 -4.27
CA ARG A 15 24.35 -7.95 -3.45
C ARG A 15 23.00 -7.94 -4.16
N ALA A 16 22.50 -9.13 -4.52
CA ALA A 16 21.14 -9.31 -4.99
C ALA A 16 20.16 -9.18 -3.81
N ILE A 17 19.16 -8.31 -3.92
CA ILE A 17 18.11 -8.08 -2.92
C ILE A 17 16.80 -8.70 -3.34
N VAL A 18 16.49 -8.64 -4.64
CA VAL A 18 15.30 -9.25 -5.25
C VAL A 18 15.72 -10.09 -6.42
N SER A 19 15.28 -11.33 -6.49
CA SER A 19 15.68 -12.31 -7.51
C SER A 19 14.45 -13.00 -8.11
N ARG A 20 14.10 -12.63 -9.34
CA ARG A 20 13.01 -13.23 -10.14
C ARG A 20 11.68 -13.23 -9.41
N VAL A 21 11.35 -12.13 -8.71
CA VAL A 21 10.06 -12.00 -8.03
C VAL A 21 8.97 -11.69 -9.04
N SER A 22 7.90 -12.49 -9.00
CA SER A 22 6.66 -12.25 -9.73
C SER A 22 5.51 -12.21 -8.75
N LEU A 23 4.69 -11.17 -8.81
CA LEU A 23 3.47 -11.02 -8.02
C LEU A 23 2.45 -10.18 -8.80
N SER A 24 1.20 -10.29 -8.42
CA SER A 24 0.14 -9.47 -9.02
C SER A 24 -0.92 -9.09 -8.01
N VAL A 25 -1.64 -8.01 -8.29
CA VAL A 25 -2.80 -7.54 -7.54
C VAL A 25 -3.89 -7.16 -8.53
N ALA A 26 -5.08 -7.72 -8.37
CA ALA A 26 -6.26 -7.36 -9.16
C ALA A 26 -7.07 -6.24 -8.47
N GLN A 27 -7.92 -5.56 -9.22
CA GLN A 27 -8.92 -4.67 -8.62
C GLN A 27 -9.91 -5.47 -7.78
N GLY A 28 -10.32 -4.92 -6.63
CA GLY A 28 -11.19 -5.60 -5.69
C GLY A 28 -10.53 -6.72 -4.90
N GLU A 29 -9.18 -6.72 -4.83
CA GLU A 29 -8.40 -7.73 -4.12
C GLU A 29 -7.42 -7.05 -3.14
N ILE A 30 -7.28 -7.63 -1.95
CA ILE A 30 -6.24 -7.25 -0.98
C ILE A 30 -5.16 -8.34 -0.98
N VAL A 31 -3.95 -7.95 -1.36
CA VAL A 31 -2.80 -8.86 -1.44
C VAL A 31 -1.73 -8.46 -0.43
N GLY A 32 -1.32 -9.38 0.41
CA GLY A 32 -0.21 -9.20 1.35
C GLY A 32 1.15 -9.50 0.69
N LEU A 33 2.17 -8.70 1.03
CA LEU A 33 3.58 -9.01 0.75
C LEU A 33 4.33 -9.09 2.07
N LEU A 34 4.54 -10.29 2.57
CA LEU A 34 5.02 -10.57 3.92
C LEU A 34 6.36 -11.31 3.87
N GLY A 35 7.04 -11.38 5.01
CA GLY A 35 8.33 -12.07 5.15
C GLY A 35 9.22 -11.41 6.20
N PRO A 36 10.32 -12.05 6.59
CA PRO A 36 11.22 -11.53 7.60
C PRO A 36 11.95 -10.26 7.14
N ASN A 37 12.62 -9.60 8.10
CA ASN A 37 13.46 -8.45 7.79
C ASN A 37 14.58 -8.85 6.83
N GLY A 38 14.85 -7.99 5.85
CA GLY A 38 15.86 -8.27 4.82
C GLY A 38 15.41 -9.20 3.69
N ALA A 39 14.16 -9.68 3.69
CA ALA A 39 13.63 -10.56 2.64
C ALA A 39 13.49 -9.90 1.26
N GLY A 40 13.63 -8.57 1.17
CA GLY A 40 13.47 -7.84 -0.10
C GLY A 40 12.09 -7.20 -0.30
N LYS A 41 11.19 -7.27 0.70
CA LYS A 41 9.82 -6.70 0.63
C LYS A 41 9.81 -5.23 0.21
N THR A 42 10.49 -4.38 0.97
CA THR A 42 10.54 -2.92 0.71
C THR A 42 11.06 -2.61 -0.69
N THR A 43 12.11 -3.30 -1.14
CA THR A 43 12.66 -3.11 -2.50
C THR A 43 11.65 -3.54 -3.56
N THR A 44 10.99 -4.69 -3.38
CA THR A 44 9.93 -5.17 -4.29
C THR A 44 8.76 -4.18 -4.32
N PHE A 45 8.36 -3.68 -3.15
CA PHE A 45 7.30 -2.69 -3.00
C PHE A 45 7.67 -1.37 -3.70
N TYR A 46 8.90 -0.90 -3.55
CA TYR A 46 9.39 0.31 -4.24
C TYR A 46 9.48 0.14 -5.75
N ILE A 47 9.75 -1.07 -6.24
CA ILE A 47 9.64 -1.38 -7.67
C ILE A 47 8.17 -1.27 -8.12
N ALA A 48 7.22 -1.79 -7.33
CA ALA A 48 5.79 -1.68 -7.63
C ALA A 48 5.29 -0.24 -7.63
N THR A 49 5.80 0.62 -6.73
CA THR A 49 5.43 2.04 -6.63
C THR A 49 6.08 2.93 -7.67
N GLY A 50 7.20 2.52 -8.27
CA GLY A 50 8.03 3.34 -9.17
C GLY A 50 8.99 4.27 -8.45
N LEU A 51 9.24 4.04 -7.16
CA LEU A 51 10.32 4.68 -6.40
C LEU A 51 11.69 4.08 -6.76
N GLU A 52 11.70 2.79 -7.10
CA GLU A 52 12.90 2.07 -7.48
C GLU A 52 12.71 1.41 -8.85
N LYS A 53 13.78 1.32 -9.64
CA LYS A 53 13.78 0.63 -10.94
C LYS A 53 14.39 -0.75 -10.78
N PRO A 54 13.79 -1.80 -11.35
CA PRO A 54 14.41 -3.12 -11.39
C PRO A 54 15.63 -3.10 -12.34
N ASN A 55 16.59 -4.00 -12.11
CA ASN A 55 17.67 -4.24 -13.05
C ASN A 55 17.21 -5.12 -14.22
N GLN A 56 16.26 -6.04 -13.96
CA GLN A 56 15.64 -6.91 -14.94
C GLN A 56 14.18 -7.17 -14.55
N GLY A 57 13.39 -7.65 -15.50
CA GLY A 57 11.98 -7.88 -15.34
C GLY A 57 11.15 -6.61 -15.62
N SER A 58 9.87 -6.67 -15.41
CA SER A 58 8.93 -5.64 -15.82
C SER A 58 7.79 -5.44 -14.81
N VAL A 59 7.19 -4.26 -14.84
CA VAL A 59 6.00 -3.90 -14.08
C VAL A 59 4.91 -3.48 -15.05
N TRP A 60 3.75 -4.10 -14.94
CA TRP A 60 2.63 -3.94 -15.84
C TRP A 60 1.40 -3.38 -15.13
N LEU A 61 0.69 -2.50 -15.79
CA LEU A 61 -0.68 -2.11 -15.45
C LEU A 61 -1.57 -2.59 -16.61
N ASN A 62 -2.24 -3.73 -16.43
CA ASN A 62 -2.82 -4.51 -17.53
C ASN A 62 -1.78 -4.81 -18.62
N ASP A 63 -2.04 -4.33 -19.85
CA ASP A 63 -1.16 -4.50 -21.00
C ASP A 63 -0.18 -3.33 -21.21
N GLN A 64 -0.18 -2.35 -20.29
CA GLN A 64 0.73 -1.22 -20.33
C GLN A 64 1.98 -1.49 -19.50
N ASP A 65 3.15 -1.45 -20.13
CA ASP A 65 4.44 -1.46 -19.42
C ASP A 65 4.64 -0.13 -18.70
N ILE A 66 4.74 -0.20 -17.36
CA ILE A 66 4.99 0.96 -16.49
C ILE A 66 6.35 0.87 -15.79
N THR A 67 7.22 -0.06 -16.20
CA THR A 67 8.50 -0.37 -15.53
C THR A 67 9.35 0.87 -15.28
N LEU A 68 9.47 1.74 -16.29
CA LEU A 68 10.31 2.94 -16.21
C LEU A 68 9.54 4.18 -15.74
N LEU A 69 8.23 4.08 -15.51
CA LEU A 69 7.43 5.21 -15.05
C LEU A 69 7.70 5.50 -13.57
N PRO A 70 8.08 6.74 -13.22
CA PRO A 70 8.29 7.13 -11.83
C PRO A 70 6.93 7.27 -11.11
N ILE A 71 6.97 7.27 -9.79
CA ILE A 71 5.80 7.28 -8.90
C ILE A 71 4.74 8.33 -9.28
N HIS A 72 5.13 9.57 -9.61
CA HIS A 72 4.18 10.63 -9.98
C HIS A 72 3.44 10.35 -11.30
N ARG A 73 4.05 9.61 -12.24
CA ARG A 73 3.37 9.15 -13.46
C ARG A 73 2.43 8.01 -13.15
N ARG A 74 2.82 7.09 -12.26
CA ARG A 74 1.95 5.99 -11.81
C ARG A 74 0.75 6.51 -11.02
N ALA A 75 0.92 7.58 -10.21
CA ALA A 75 -0.18 8.24 -9.53
C ALA A 75 -1.26 8.75 -10.49
N ARG A 76 -0.86 9.34 -11.64
CA ARG A 76 -1.81 9.78 -12.69
C ARG A 76 -2.53 8.61 -13.38
N LEU A 77 -1.95 7.42 -13.37
CA LEU A 77 -2.59 6.19 -13.85
C LEU A 77 -3.55 5.55 -12.81
N GLY A 78 -3.67 6.16 -11.63
CA GLY A 78 -4.56 5.69 -10.56
C GLY A 78 -3.88 4.74 -9.58
N ILE A 79 -2.56 4.83 -9.38
CA ILE A 79 -1.83 4.05 -8.37
C ILE A 79 -1.48 4.97 -7.20
N GLY A 80 -2.24 4.86 -6.11
CA GLY A 80 -1.99 5.56 -4.86
C GLY A 80 -0.93 4.87 -4.01
N TYR A 81 -0.19 5.64 -3.22
CA TYR A 81 0.87 5.12 -2.36
C TYR A 81 0.79 5.74 -0.97
N LEU A 82 0.84 4.88 0.05
CA LEU A 82 1.03 5.24 1.45
C LEU A 82 2.44 4.82 1.86
N ALA A 83 3.28 5.79 2.20
CA ALA A 83 4.65 5.54 2.64
C ALA A 83 4.71 5.00 4.08
N GLN A 84 5.78 4.25 4.39
CA GLN A 84 6.09 3.80 5.74
C GLN A 84 6.32 4.99 6.68
N GLU A 85 7.18 5.93 6.25
CA GLU A 85 7.47 7.14 7.02
C GLU A 85 6.32 8.14 6.96
N PRO A 86 6.06 8.89 8.06
CA PRO A 86 5.05 9.92 8.10
C PRO A 86 5.27 10.96 6.98
N SER A 87 4.26 11.11 6.12
CA SER A 87 4.35 11.92 4.91
C SER A 87 3.38 13.11 4.89
N VAL A 88 2.63 13.34 5.98
CA VAL A 88 1.72 14.47 6.07
C VAL A 88 2.49 15.80 5.99
N PHE A 89 1.98 16.75 5.23
CA PHE A 89 2.52 18.11 5.20
C PHE A 89 2.18 18.81 6.52
N ARG A 90 3.19 18.91 7.39
CA ARG A 90 3.04 19.27 8.81
C ARG A 90 2.48 20.69 9.04
N HIS A 91 2.77 21.62 8.13
CA HIS A 91 2.34 23.01 8.18
C HIS A 91 1.08 23.32 7.36
N LEU A 92 0.48 22.30 6.77
CA LEU A 92 -0.83 22.38 6.13
C LEU A 92 -1.87 21.72 7.03
N THR A 93 -3.11 22.20 6.96
CA THR A 93 -4.24 21.55 7.59
C THR A 93 -4.53 20.19 6.96
N VAL A 94 -5.32 19.35 7.62
CA VAL A 94 -5.79 18.08 7.04
C VAL A 94 -6.49 18.33 5.70
N ARG A 95 -7.36 19.31 5.61
CA ARG A 95 -8.08 19.69 4.38
C ARG A 95 -7.11 20.11 3.28
N GLU A 96 -6.11 20.96 3.59
CA GLU A 96 -5.09 21.40 2.61
C GLU A 96 -4.18 20.26 2.16
N ASN A 97 -3.90 19.26 3.01
CA ASN A 97 -3.18 18.06 2.62
C ASN A 97 -3.89 17.28 1.50
N LEU A 98 -5.22 17.20 1.56
CA LEU A 98 -6.03 16.57 0.52
C LEU A 98 -6.09 17.42 -0.75
N LEU A 99 -6.31 18.73 -0.59
CA LEU A 99 -6.40 19.69 -1.67
C LEU A 99 -5.15 19.70 -2.54
N LEU A 100 -3.96 19.74 -1.93
CA LEU A 100 -2.69 19.80 -2.65
C LEU A 100 -2.52 18.63 -3.62
N VAL A 101 -2.94 17.42 -3.23
CA VAL A 101 -2.83 16.24 -4.09
C VAL A 101 -3.83 16.31 -5.25
N MET A 102 -5.04 16.82 -5.03
CA MET A 102 -6.02 17.03 -6.09
C MET A 102 -5.53 18.02 -7.13
N GLU A 103 -4.86 19.11 -6.69
CA GLU A 103 -4.25 20.09 -7.60
C GLU A 103 -3.17 19.48 -8.49
N GLN A 104 -2.37 18.56 -7.96
CA GLN A 104 -1.25 17.92 -8.67
C GLN A 104 -1.67 16.74 -9.55
N THR A 105 -2.89 16.23 -9.38
CA THR A 105 -3.37 15.01 -10.06
C THR A 105 -4.56 15.24 -10.98
N GLU A 106 -4.77 16.49 -11.41
CA GLU A 106 -5.75 16.86 -12.45
C GLU A 106 -7.22 16.63 -12.07
N VAL A 107 -7.53 16.61 -10.75
CA VAL A 107 -8.91 16.60 -10.31
C VAL A 107 -9.60 17.93 -10.69
N PRO A 108 -10.77 17.92 -11.32
CA PRO A 108 -11.47 19.15 -11.70
C PRO A 108 -11.77 20.02 -10.46
N ARG A 109 -11.48 21.32 -10.51
CA ARG A 109 -11.69 22.26 -9.38
C ARG A 109 -13.11 22.24 -8.81
N ARG A 110 -14.10 22.05 -9.67
CA ARG A 110 -15.52 21.95 -9.26
C ARG A 110 -15.81 20.76 -8.34
N GLU A 111 -14.95 19.74 -8.33
CA GLU A 111 -15.10 18.50 -7.56
C GLU A 111 -14.32 18.52 -6.24
N TRP A 112 -13.43 19.50 -6.03
CA TRP A 112 -12.51 19.50 -4.88
C TRP A 112 -13.25 19.48 -3.54
N ASN A 113 -14.19 20.39 -3.32
CA ASN A 113 -14.87 20.52 -2.03
C ASN A 113 -15.70 19.27 -1.72
N SER A 114 -16.52 18.80 -2.66
CA SER A 114 -17.35 17.61 -2.46
C SER A 114 -16.50 16.36 -2.20
N ARG A 115 -15.38 16.23 -2.91
CA ARG A 115 -14.48 15.08 -2.76
C ARG A 115 -13.69 15.16 -1.43
N ILE A 116 -13.25 16.34 -1.03
CA ILE A 116 -12.60 16.54 0.27
C ILE A 116 -13.58 16.22 1.40
N ASP A 117 -14.80 16.76 1.36
CA ASP A 117 -15.81 16.56 2.40
C ASP A 117 -16.18 15.07 2.50
N PHE A 118 -16.32 14.36 1.37
CA PHE A 118 -16.50 12.92 1.32
C PHE A 118 -15.33 12.15 1.99
N LEU A 119 -14.08 12.50 1.65
CA LEU A 119 -12.90 11.85 2.24
C LEU A 119 -12.78 12.15 3.73
N LEU A 120 -13.03 13.39 4.15
CA LEU A 120 -13.02 13.75 5.57
C LEU A 120 -14.03 12.92 6.36
N GLN A 121 -15.24 12.76 5.85
CA GLN A 121 -16.28 11.93 6.47
C GLN A 121 -15.88 10.45 6.50
N GLU A 122 -15.42 9.91 5.39
CA GLU A 122 -15.05 8.50 5.27
C GLU A 122 -13.96 8.09 6.26
N PHE A 123 -12.96 8.98 6.43
CA PHE A 123 -11.82 8.76 7.30
C PHE A 123 -12.01 9.32 8.72
N ARG A 124 -13.22 9.80 9.07
CA ARG A 124 -13.55 10.39 10.38
C ARG A 124 -12.59 11.51 10.76
N LEU A 125 -12.35 12.42 9.83
CA LEU A 125 -11.40 13.55 9.96
C LEU A 125 -12.11 14.91 10.01
N GLU A 126 -13.47 14.96 10.02
CA GLU A 126 -14.24 16.20 9.96
C GLU A 126 -13.87 17.15 11.12
N LYS A 127 -13.71 16.59 12.33
CA LYS A 127 -13.38 17.37 13.53
C LYS A 127 -11.99 18.03 13.47
N VAL A 128 -11.08 17.45 12.72
CA VAL A 128 -9.68 17.90 12.57
C VAL A 128 -9.38 18.47 11.19
N ALA A 129 -10.40 18.70 10.36
CA ALA A 129 -10.24 19.17 8.99
C ALA A 129 -9.38 20.45 8.87
N HIS A 130 -9.50 21.35 9.85
CA HIS A 130 -8.77 22.61 9.92
C HIS A 130 -7.57 22.59 10.89
N THR A 131 -7.25 21.43 11.45
CA THR A 131 -6.08 21.24 12.33
C THR A 131 -4.84 21.02 11.48
N LEU A 132 -3.71 21.62 11.88
CA LEU A 132 -2.43 21.44 11.21
C LEU A 132 -1.93 19.99 11.33
N GLY A 133 -1.28 19.47 10.29
CA GLY A 133 -0.73 18.11 10.26
C GLY A 133 0.25 17.80 11.40
N ILE A 134 0.92 18.82 11.96
CA ILE A 134 1.79 18.65 13.13
C ILE A 134 1.03 18.42 14.43
N GLN A 135 -0.24 18.84 14.51
CA GLN A 135 -1.07 18.83 15.73
C GLN A 135 -2.00 17.63 15.83
N VAL A 136 -2.19 16.87 14.74
CA VAL A 136 -3.06 15.69 14.75
C VAL A 136 -2.39 14.51 15.45
N SER A 137 -3.18 13.63 16.06
CA SER A 137 -2.73 12.37 16.66
C SER A 137 -2.12 11.42 15.61
N GLY A 138 -1.42 10.37 16.07
CA GLY A 138 -0.84 9.36 15.19
C GLY A 138 -1.87 8.68 14.29
N GLY A 139 -3.02 8.29 14.87
CA GLY A 139 -4.12 7.68 14.12
C GLY A 139 -4.77 8.64 13.12
N GLU A 140 -5.04 9.88 13.50
CA GLU A 140 -5.56 10.91 12.58
C GLU A 140 -4.58 11.21 11.45
N ARG A 141 -3.29 11.26 11.76
CA ARG A 141 -2.23 11.41 10.77
C ARG A 141 -2.28 10.28 9.75
N ARG A 142 -2.33 9.03 10.20
CA ARG A 142 -2.34 7.87 9.31
C ARG A 142 -3.61 7.83 8.44
N ARG A 143 -4.76 8.17 9.01
CA ARG A 143 -6.01 8.33 8.25
C ARG A 143 -5.94 9.47 7.24
N THR A 144 -5.29 10.59 7.57
CA THR A 144 -5.06 11.71 6.63
C THR A 144 -4.18 11.27 5.45
N GLU A 145 -3.13 10.50 5.70
CA GLU A 145 -2.23 9.98 4.66
C GLU A 145 -2.96 9.00 3.74
N LEU A 146 -3.80 8.13 4.28
CA LEU A 146 -4.66 7.24 3.50
C LEU A 146 -5.68 8.03 2.66
N ALA A 147 -6.36 9.00 3.26
CA ALA A 147 -7.31 9.85 2.55
C ALA A 147 -6.61 10.61 1.41
N ARG A 148 -5.38 11.07 1.63
CA ARG A 148 -4.55 11.72 0.62
C ARG A 148 -4.21 10.77 -0.54
N ALA A 149 -3.86 9.51 -0.24
CA ALA A 149 -3.60 8.51 -1.27
C ALA A 149 -4.85 8.20 -2.13
N LEU A 150 -6.05 8.41 -1.57
CA LEU A 150 -7.32 8.28 -2.29
C LEU A 150 -7.76 9.54 -3.03
N ALA A 151 -7.16 10.69 -2.71
CA ALA A 151 -7.51 11.97 -3.33
C ALA A 151 -6.97 12.11 -4.77
N ILE A 152 -6.14 11.19 -5.24
CA ILE A 152 -5.46 11.25 -6.53
C ILE A 152 -6.39 11.04 -7.71
N GLY A 153 -6.06 11.73 -8.83
CA GLY A 153 -6.62 11.48 -10.15
C GLY A 153 -8.11 11.80 -10.29
N ARG A 154 -8.56 11.94 -11.53
CA ARG A 154 -9.95 12.31 -11.84
C ARG A 154 -10.96 11.27 -11.36
N GLU A 155 -10.67 10.00 -11.55
CA GLU A 155 -11.56 8.87 -11.22
C GLU A 155 -11.26 8.24 -9.85
N GLY A 156 -10.28 8.77 -9.12
CA GLY A 156 -9.74 8.13 -7.92
C GLY A 156 -8.73 7.03 -8.24
N PRO A 157 -8.11 6.43 -7.22
CA PRO A 157 -7.16 5.36 -7.42
C PRO A 157 -7.87 4.06 -7.82
N LYS A 158 -7.23 3.32 -8.73
CA LYS A 158 -7.57 1.94 -9.07
C LYS A 158 -6.84 0.94 -8.17
N PHE A 159 -5.68 1.38 -7.66
CA PHE A 159 -4.84 0.61 -6.76
C PHE A 159 -4.29 1.47 -5.64
N LEU A 160 -4.12 0.86 -4.46
CA LEU A 160 -3.40 1.43 -3.33
C LEU A 160 -2.26 0.51 -2.92
N LEU A 161 -1.08 1.09 -2.79
CA LEU A 161 0.11 0.41 -2.30
C LEU A 161 0.39 0.95 -0.90
N LEU A 162 0.21 0.10 0.13
CA LEU A 162 0.26 0.46 1.54
C LEU A 162 1.53 -0.12 2.19
N ASP A 163 2.49 0.75 2.49
CA ASP A 163 3.76 0.37 3.13
C ASP A 163 3.65 0.54 4.65
N GLU A 164 3.58 -0.57 5.36
CA GLU A 164 3.43 -0.66 6.81
C GLU A 164 2.33 0.26 7.39
N PRO A 165 1.06 0.11 6.96
CA PRO A 165 -0.01 1.01 7.40
C PRO A 165 -0.32 0.91 8.90
N PHE A 166 0.08 -0.17 9.58
CA PHE A 166 -0.16 -0.40 11.00
C PHE A 166 1.02 0.01 11.89
N ALA A 167 2.15 0.45 11.29
CA ALA A 167 3.34 0.81 12.06
C ALA A 167 3.09 2.03 12.96
N GLY A 168 3.39 1.89 14.26
CA GLY A 168 3.29 2.96 15.23
C GLY A 168 1.86 3.45 15.52
N VAL A 169 0.85 2.62 15.26
CA VAL A 169 -0.57 2.91 15.51
C VAL A 169 -1.08 2.03 16.66
N ASP A 170 -1.99 2.57 17.45
CA ASP A 170 -2.63 1.81 18.52
C ASP A 170 -3.64 0.78 17.98
N PRO A 171 -4.04 -0.25 18.77
CA PRO A 171 -4.94 -1.32 18.32
C PRO A 171 -6.31 -0.83 17.82
N ILE A 172 -6.84 0.25 18.38
CA ILE A 172 -8.12 0.81 17.95
C ILE A 172 -7.98 1.40 16.55
N ALA A 173 -6.93 2.18 16.32
CA ALA A 173 -6.64 2.77 15.02
C ALA A 173 -6.29 1.69 13.97
N ILE A 174 -5.62 0.59 14.33
CA ILE A 174 -5.42 -0.56 13.44
C ILE A 174 -6.76 -1.10 12.96
N SER A 175 -7.70 -1.38 13.89
CA SER A 175 -9.03 -1.88 13.52
C SER A 175 -9.79 -0.91 12.59
N GLU A 176 -9.69 0.40 12.83
CA GLU A 176 -10.29 1.41 11.95
C GLU A 176 -9.67 1.38 10.54
N ILE A 177 -8.34 1.28 10.44
CA ILE A 177 -7.63 1.17 9.16
C ILE A 177 -8.03 -0.11 8.41
N GLN A 178 -8.11 -1.24 9.12
CA GLN A 178 -8.56 -2.51 8.53
C GLN A 178 -9.97 -2.40 7.93
N GLN A 179 -10.91 -1.77 8.65
CA GLN A 179 -12.27 -1.53 8.15
C GLN A 179 -12.28 -0.61 6.92
N ILE A 180 -11.43 0.42 6.90
CA ILE A 180 -11.28 1.31 5.75
C ILE A 180 -10.77 0.51 4.55
N VAL A 181 -9.70 -0.26 4.71
CA VAL A 181 -9.08 -1.09 3.65
C VAL A 181 -10.09 -2.08 3.08
N ALA A 182 -10.89 -2.75 3.93
CA ALA A 182 -11.95 -3.65 3.49
C ALA A 182 -13.01 -2.94 2.63
N ARG A 183 -13.48 -1.75 3.06
CA ARG A 183 -14.43 -0.96 2.25
C ARG A 183 -13.85 -0.51 0.90
N LEU A 184 -12.55 -0.23 0.84
CA LEU A 184 -11.88 0.14 -0.42
C LEU A 184 -11.83 -1.01 -1.40
N ARG A 185 -11.56 -2.25 -0.92
CA ARG A 185 -11.68 -3.46 -1.72
C ARG A 185 -13.09 -3.61 -2.30
N ASP A 186 -14.13 -3.42 -1.49
CA ASP A 186 -15.52 -3.53 -1.92
C ASP A 186 -15.88 -2.50 -3.01
N ARG A 187 -15.15 -1.38 -3.08
CA ARG A 187 -15.22 -0.38 -4.15
C ARG A 187 -14.32 -0.72 -5.35
N GLN A 188 -13.88 -1.94 -5.46
CA GLN A 188 -13.05 -2.41 -6.56
C GLN A 188 -11.67 -1.72 -6.64
N ILE A 189 -11.12 -1.28 -5.51
CA ILE A 189 -9.72 -0.83 -5.43
C ILE A 189 -8.86 -2.04 -5.11
N GLY A 190 -7.84 -2.31 -5.94
CA GLY A 190 -6.84 -3.33 -5.66
C GLY A 190 -5.82 -2.82 -4.63
N ILE A 191 -5.47 -3.62 -3.65
CA ILE A 191 -4.61 -3.20 -2.54
C ILE A 191 -3.43 -4.16 -2.40
N LEU A 192 -2.20 -3.62 -2.45
CA LEU A 192 -0.99 -4.31 -2.03
C LEU A 192 -0.56 -3.75 -0.69
N ILE A 193 -0.43 -4.62 0.30
CA ILE A 193 -0.05 -4.24 1.67
C ILE A 193 1.19 -5.01 2.12
N THR A 194 2.14 -4.31 2.73
CA THR A 194 3.22 -4.93 3.49
C THR A 194 3.20 -4.40 4.93
N ASP A 195 3.45 -5.27 5.90
CA ASP A 195 3.52 -4.88 7.32
C ASP A 195 4.32 -5.91 8.12
N HIS A 196 4.81 -5.50 9.27
CA HIS A 196 5.42 -6.39 10.25
C HIS A 196 4.38 -7.11 11.11
N ASN A 197 3.18 -6.56 11.24
CA ASN A 197 2.05 -7.16 11.94
C ASN A 197 1.38 -8.23 11.06
N VAL A 198 2.00 -9.40 11.00
CA VAL A 198 1.56 -10.51 10.14
C VAL A 198 0.11 -10.88 10.37
N ARG A 199 -0.28 -11.01 11.64
CA ARG A 199 -1.64 -11.39 12.04
C ARG A 199 -2.67 -10.40 11.53
N GLU A 200 -2.43 -9.11 11.79
CA GLU A 200 -3.34 -8.02 11.38
C GLU A 200 -3.44 -7.90 9.86
N THR A 201 -2.35 -8.21 9.16
CA THR A 201 -2.34 -8.18 7.70
C THR A 201 -3.06 -9.38 7.11
N LEU A 202 -2.76 -10.61 7.60
CA LEU A 202 -3.43 -11.81 7.11
C LEU A 202 -4.94 -11.82 7.39
N ALA A 203 -5.38 -11.14 8.45
CA ALA A 203 -6.80 -11.03 8.80
C ALA A 203 -7.65 -10.28 7.75
N ILE A 204 -7.02 -9.42 6.93
CA ILE A 204 -7.74 -8.61 5.92
C ILE A 204 -7.36 -8.95 4.48
N THR A 205 -6.33 -9.77 4.25
CA THR A 205 -5.89 -10.13 2.90
C THR A 205 -6.68 -11.30 2.34
N ASP A 206 -7.03 -11.23 1.05
CA ASP A 206 -7.61 -12.34 0.31
C ASP A 206 -6.56 -13.42 0.03
N ARG A 207 -5.32 -13.01 -0.22
CA ARG A 207 -4.14 -13.86 -0.33
C ARG A 207 -2.86 -13.07 -0.04
N ALA A 208 -1.76 -13.77 0.17
CA ALA A 208 -0.46 -13.13 0.36
C ALA A 208 0.67 -13.88 -0.34
N TYR A 209 1.77 -13.15 -0.55
CA TYR A 209 3.06 -13.68 -0.96
C TYR A 209 4.00 -13.60 0.24
N ILE A 210 4.67 -14.71 0.54
CA ILE A 210 5.72 -14.75 1.57
C ILE A 210 7.06 -14.69 0.87
N MET A 211 7.82 -13.63 1.17
CA MET A 211 9.18 -13.46 0.65
C MET A 211 10.22 -13.95 1.64
N ARG A 212 11.28 -14.56 1.11
CA ARG A 212 12.49 -14.91 1.84
C ARG A 212 13.70 -14.86 0.91
N ASP A 213 14.81 -14.31 1.40
CA ASP A 213 16.09 -14.26 0.68
C ASP A 213 15.95 -13.73 -0.77
N GLY A 214 15.12 -12.71 -0.94
CA GLY A 214 14.88 -12.05 -2.22
C GLY A 214 13.95 -12.79 -3.19
N GLN A 215 13.30 -13.86 -2.77
CA GLN A 215 12.42 -14.68 -3.61
C GLN A 215 11.04 -14.89 -2.96
N ILE A 216 10.06 -15.29 -3.77
CA ILE A 216 8.78 -15.77 -3.24
C ILE A 216 8.96 -17.20 -2.74
N LEU A 217 8.79 -17.40 -1.44
CA LEU A 217 8.82 -18.70 -0.78
C LEU A 217 7.51 -19.46 -0.96
N ALA A 218 6.39 -18.76 -0.82
CA ALA A 218 5.04 -19.31 -0.92
C ALA A 218 4.04 -18.20 -1.28
N SER A 219 2.91 -18.58 -1.83
CA SER A 219 1.76 -17.69 -2.04
C SER A 219 0.46 -18.49 -1.91
N GLY A 220 -0.59 -17.84 -1.43
CA GLY A 220 -1.91 -18.47 -1.25
C GLY A 220 -2.79 -17.66 -0.31
N SER A 221 -3.94 -18.19 0.03
CA SER A 221 -4.84 -17.65 1.07
C SER A 221 -4.19 -17.70 2.45
N SER A 222 -4.74 -16.97 3.41
CA SER A 222 -4.26 -16.98 4.80
C SER A 222 -4.24 -18.40 5.38
N GLU A 223 -5.25 -19.24 5.11
CA GLU A 223 -5.35 -20.62 5.57
C GLU A 223 -4.27 -21.51 4.95
N GLU A 224 -4.05 -21.37 3.64
CA GLU A 224 -3.02 -22.12 2.91
C GLU A 224 -1.62 -21.79 3.42
N LEU A 225 -1.35 -20.50 3.64
CA LEU A 225 -0.07 -20.04 4.17
C LEU A 225 0.14 -20.48 5.62
N TYR A 226 -0.90 -20.42 6.44
CA TYR A 226 -0.85 -20.90 7.82
C TYR A 226 -0.52 -22.39 7.90
N SER A 227 -1.08 -23.19 7.00
CA SER A 227 -0.89 -24.64 6.93
C SER A 227 0.42 -25.05 6.26
N ASN A 228 1.11 -24.11 5.58
CA ASN A 228 2.32 -24.42 4.83
C ASN A 228 3.52 -24.65 5.76
N PRO A 229 4.14 -25.86 5.74
CA PRO A 229 5.25 -26.19 6.63
C PRO A 229 6.46 -25.27 6.48
N LEU A 230 6.78 -24.83 5.26
CA LEU A 230 7.89 -23.91 4.99
C LEU A 230 7.62 -22.52 5.57
N VAL A 231 6.39 -22.03 5.43
CA VAL A 231 5.98 -20.72 5.97
C VAL A 231 6.04 -20.76 7.51
N ARG A 232 5.56 -21.84 8.14
CA ARG A 232 5.66 -22.05 9.59
C ARG A 232 7.11 -22.11 10.05
N GLN A 233 7.91 -22.95 9.42
CA GLN A 233 9.32 -23.15 9.80
C GLN A 233 10.15 -21.86 9.67
N TYR A 234 9.94 -21.08 8.63
CA TYR A 234 10.84 -20.00 8.26
C TYR A 234 10.32 -18.59 8.56
N TYR A 235 9.03 -18.44 8.91
CA TYR A 235 8.45 -17.12 9.09
C TYR A 235 7.48 -17.01 10.28
N LEU A 236 6.45 -17.86 10.35
CA LEU A 236 5.42 -17.73 11.39
C LEU A 236 5.83 -18.30 12.75
N GLY A 237 6.64 -19.37 12.75
CA GLY A 237 6.93 -20.16 13.95
C GLY A 237 5.81 -21.16 14.30
N ASP A 238 6.15 -22.17 15.13
CA ASP A 238 5.23 -23.27 15.46
C ASP A 238 4.03 -22.83 16.30
N ASN A 239 4.18 -21.79 17.11
CA ASN A 239 3.17 -21.28 18.03
C ASN A 239 2.28 -20.17 17.45
N PHE A 240 2.45 -19.82 16.19
CA PHE A 240 1.62 -18.78 15.55
C PHE A 240 0.18 -19.27 15.38
N GLN A 241 -0.79 -18.44 15.81
CA GLN A 241 -2.24 -18.65 15.65
C GLN A 241 -2.84 -17.38 15.01
N LEU A 242 -3.76 -17.57 14.07
CA LEU A 242 -4.53 -16.49 13.44
C LEU A 242 -5.55 -15.89 14.39
#